data_77b3f2045af03f588cf5cb6cf5317e63
#
_entry.id   77b3f2045af03f588cf5cb6cf5317e63
#
_cell.length_a   1.000
_cell.length_b   1.000
_cell.length_c   1.000
_cell.angle_alpha   90.00
_cell.angle_beta   90.00
_cell.angle_gamma   90.00
#
_symmetry.space_group_name_H-M   'P 1'
#
loop_
_entity.id
_entity.type
_entity.pdbx_description
1 polymer ?
#
loop_
_entity_poly.entity_id
_entity_poly.type
_entity_poly.pdbx_seq_one_letter_code
_entity_poly.pdbx_strand_id
1 'polypeptide(L)'
;MIRFLFKDSIPKRIASSFAIVILVGSLLLNLPISQLATSKATYFDHLFTTVSMVCVTGLSTQPVAETYNTFGQVICMILMQIGGLGLMSIIAFFLYDAGKKMSLVDKLALQDSLNREDGQDFKKYLKTIFKYTFFIEFIAAVILSFRFVPELGTAKGIFTAFFFAISAFCNAGFDNLGSNSLINYATDPFLTLVVAALIILGGIGFSVWFDIKNSYLAMRGSTKSKKKKSFYRRLHYHTKIVLWLTGIILLSGTVLTLLTEWNNPDTIANLPFFDKVLVCFFQTVTMRTAGFATIDYTTAHPTSLLLYCIQMLIGGSPGGTAGGVKTTTFLVVLLFIRSEVYDQRMIQFRNHRISQEMARKALTIFIVFTTLILGSVFLLSLTDPDAPLLYTLFETISAVCTVGVTANLTPTLSFLGKIIIMLLMFIGRIGPVTVLLSFSNRKNKALDMKYAKAPLIIG
;
A
#
# COMPACT_ATOMS: atom_id res chain seq x y z
N MET A 1 -1.92 -31.16 -4.03
CA MET A 1 -2.01 -29.84 -3.40
C MET A 1 -2.48 -28.74 -4.37
N ILE A 2 -1.92 -28.59 -5.57
CA ILE A 2 -2.32 -27.56 -6.56
C ILE A 2 -3.78 -27.71 -7.04
N ARG A 3 -4.31 -28.93 -7.21
CA ARG A 3 -5.71 -29.18 -7.63
C ARG A 3 -6.79 -28.77 -6.60
N PHE A 4 -6.44 -28.68 -5.32
CA PHE A 4 -7.37 -28.29 -4.24
C PHE A 4 -7.65 -26.78 -4.24
N LEU A 5 -6.66 -25.97 -4.65
CA LEU A 5 -6.77 -24.51 -4.78
C LEU A 5 -7.67 -24.05 -5.94
N PHE A 6 -8.00 -24.94 -6.90
CA PHE A 6 -8.70 -24.57 -8.14
C PHE A 6 -10.23 -24.79 -8.14
N LYS A 7 -10.81 -25.31 -7.06
CA LYS A 7 -12.28 -25.51 -6.93
C LYS A 7 -13.01 -24.38 -6.21
N ASP A 8 -12.30 -23.47 -5.54
CA ASP A 8 -12.88 -22.45 -4.67
C ASP A 8 -13.21 -21.14 -5.41
N SER A 9 -14.01 -20.29 -4.75
CA SER A 9 -14.32 -18.94 -5.23
C SER A 9 -13.06 -18.09 -5.40
N ILE A 10 -13.09 -17.09 -6.29
CA ILE A 10 -11.97 -16.18 -6.58
C ILE A 10 -11.35 -15.58 -5.29
N PRO A 11 -12.15 -15.04 -4.34
CA PRO A 11 -11.63 -14.49 -3.10
C PRO A 11 -10.86 -15.52 -2.24
N LYS A 12 -11.36 -16.76 -2.16
CA LYS A 12 -10.69 -17.83 -1.41
C LYS A 12 -9.33 -18.20 -2.01
N ARG A 13 -9.22 -18.22 -3.33
CA ARG A 13 -7.94 -18.48 -4.02
C ARG A 13 -6.90 -17.41 -3.74
N ILE A 14 -7.31 -16.13 -3.76
CA ILE A 14 -6.40 -15.03 -3.42
C ILE A 14 -5.93 -15.18 -1.98
N ALA A 15 -6.85 -15.34 -1.02
CA ALA A 15 -6.51 -15.47 0.39
C ALA A 15 -5.60 -16.67 0.67
N SER A 16 -5.92 -17.85 0.12
CA SER A 16 -5.11 -19.05 0.32
C SER A 16 -3.72 -18.95 -0.30
N SER A 17 -3.60 -18.29 -1.46
CA SER A 17 -2.29 -18.08 -2.09
C SER A 17 -1.38 -17.17 -1.26
N PHE A 18 -1.92 -16.09 -0.67
CA PHE A 18 -1.18 -15.25 0.27
C PHE A 18 -0.77 -16.02 1.53
N ALA A 19 -1.70 -16.80 2.12
CA ALA A 19 -1.41 -17.61 3.30
C ALA A 19 -0.28 -18.62 3.06
N ILE A 20 -0.24 -19.27 1.89
CA ILE A 20 0.83 -20.21 1.52
C ILE A 20 2.18 -19.49 1.44
N VAL A 21 2.24 -18.32 0.78
CA VAL A 21 3.50 -17.56 0.67
C VAL A 21 3.98 -17.11 2.06
N ILE A 22 3.07 -16.67 2.92
CA ILE A 22 3.38 -16.30 4.31
C ILE A 22 3.96 -17.50 5.07
N LEU A 23 3.33 -18.67 5.01
CA LEU A 23 3.82 -19.88 5.69
C LEU A 23 5.19 -20.31 5.16
N VAL A 24 5.37 -20.37 3.85
CA VAL A 24 6.66 -20.74 3.25
C VAL A 24 7.74 -19.70 3.60
N GLY A 25 7.42 -18.41 3.48
CA GLY A 25 8.35 -17.34 3.82
C GLY A 25 8.77 -17.35 5.29
N SER A 26 7.82 -17.58 6.23
CA SER A 26 8.14 -17.65 7.66
C SER A 26 9.03 -18.83 8.00
N LEU A 27 8.82 -19.97 7.34
CA LEU A 27 9.70 -21.13 7.50
C LEU A 27 11.11 -20.86 6.96
N LEU A 28 11.24 -20.21 5.80
CA LEU A 28 12.53 -19.85 5.21
C LEU A 28 13.29 -18.83 6.09
N LEU A 29 12.61 -17.83 6.64
CA LEU A 29 13.23 -16.86 7.55
C LEU A 29 13.59 -17.45 8.92
N ASN A 30 12.88 -18.49 9.35
CA ASN A 30 13.19 -19.21 10.58
C ASN A 30 14.42 -20.14 10.47
N LEU A 31 14.93 -20.41 9.27
CA LEU A 31 16.12 -21.24 9.11
C LEU A 31 17.35 -20.54 9.72
N PRO A 32 18.23 -21.27 10.43
CA PRO A 32 19.45 -20.68 11.00
C PRO A 32 20.34 -19.99 9.98
N ILE A 33 20.34 -20.46 8.73
CA ILE A 33 21.10 -19.85 7.62
C ILE A 33 20.59 -18.46 7.25
N SER A 34 19.34 -18.09 7.63
CA SER A 34 18.73 -16.79 7.30
C SER A 34 18.91 -15.75 8.40
N GLN A 35 19.34 -16.18 9.60
CA GLN A 35 19.41 -15.37 10.80
C GLN A 35 20.85 -14.96 11.12
N LEU A 36 20.99 -13.84 11.86
CA LEU A 36 22.24 -13.49 12.50
C LEU A 36 22.42 -14.36 13.74
N ALA A 37 23.67 -14.74 14.07
CA ALA A 37 23.97 -15.53 15.27
C ALA A 37 23.56 -14.81 16.58
N THR A 38 23.42 -13.49 16.54
CA THR A 38 23.00 -12.64 17.66
C THR A 38 21.48 -12.46 17.75
N SER A 39 20.73 -12.96 16.77
CA SER A 39 19.27 -12.82 16.74
C SER A 39 18.61 -13.56 17.89
N LYS A 40 17.67 -12.90 18.56
CA LYS A 40 16.81 -13.48 19.62
C LYS A 40 15.37 -13.66 19.12
N ALA A 41 15.13 -13.52 17.83
CA ALA A 41 13.80 -13.60 17.25
C ALA A 41 13.24 -15.03 17.38
N THR A 42 11.98 -15.13 17.76
CA THR A 42 11.23 -16.39 17.82
C THR A 42 10.58 -16.70 16.48
N TYR A 43 10.08 -17.91 16.28
CA TYR A 43 9.29 -18.26 15.09
C TYR A 43 8.10 -17.30 14.89
N PHE A 44 7.50 -16.84 15.98
CA PHE A 44 6.39 -15.91 15.92
C PHE A 44 6.80 -14.54 15.36
N ASP A 45 7.99 -14.07 15.69
CA ASP A 45 8.55 -12.82 15.12
C ASP A 45 8.81 -12.96 13.62
N HIS A 46 9.33 -14.11 13.19
CA HIS A 46 9.52 -14.41 11.76
C HIS A 46 8.18 -14.49 11.02
N LEU A 47 7.16 -15.10 11.63
CA LEU A 47 5.80 -15.13 11.05
C LEU A 47 5.21 -13.73 10.94
N PHE A 48 5.29 -12.90 12.00
CA PHE A 48 4.81 -11.54 12.00
C PHE A 48 5.48 -10.70 10.89
N THR A 49 6.81 -10.74 10.84
CA THR A 49 7.60 -10.02 9.82
C THR A 49 7.26 -10.49 8.42
N THR A 50 7.06 -11.81 8.21
CA THR A 50 6.66 -12.36 6.91
C THR A 50 5.27 -11.90 6.50
N VAL A 51 4.29 -11.90 7.42
CA VAL A 51 2.95 -11.35 7.16
C VAL A 51 3.08 -9.91 6.71
N SER A 52 3.84 -9.10 7.45
CA SER A 52 4.05 -7.69 7.17
C SER A 52 4.73 -7.46 5.81
N MET A 53 5.75 -8.24 5.44
CA MET A 53 6.42 -8.15 4.14
C MET A 53 5.53 -8.55 2.97
N VAL A 54 4.82 -9.67 3.08
CA VAL A 54 3.92 -10.16 2.03
C VAL A 54 2.69 -9.26 1.89
N CYS A 55 2.19 -8.70 2.99
CA CYS A 55 1.11 -7.71 2.98
C CYS A 55 1.61 -6.30 2.66
N VAL A 56 2.95 -6.11 2.54
CA VAL A 56 3.57 -4.83 2.21
C VAL A 56 3.11 -3.76 3.21
N THR A 57 3.29 -4.06 4.50
CA THR A 57 2.85 -3.17 5.57
C THR A 57 4.04 -2.37 6.14
N GLY A 58 5.09 -3.03 6.63
CA GLY A 58 6.26 -2.38 7.23
C GLY A 58 6.35 -2.48 8.76
N LEU A 59 5.32 -3.00 9.43
CA LEU A 59 5.39 -3.26 10.87
C LEU A 59 6.28 -4.47 11.16
N SER A 60 7.11 -4.38 12.19
CA SER A 60 7.94 -5.48 12.65
C SER A 60 8.06 -5.50 14.17
N THR A 61 8.24 -6.69 14.73
CA THR A 61 8.52 -6.88 16.17
C THR A 61 10.00 -6.74 16.48
N GLN A 62 10.87 -6.97 15.48
CA GLN A 62 12.32 -6.86 15.56
C GLN A 62 12.86 -6.19 14.28
N PRO A 63 13.93 -5.36 14.37
CA PRO A 63 14.54 -4.74 13.20
C PRO A 63 15.12 -5.79 12.24
N VAL A 64 14.93 -5.60 10.94
CA VAL A 64 15.44 -6.52 9.89
C VAL A 64 16.96 -6.61 9.93
N ALA A 65 17.65 -5.47 10.14
CA ALA A 65 19.10 -5.41 10.18
C ALA A 65 19.75 -6.19 11.34
N GLU A 66 19.01 -6.34 12.44
CA GLU A 66 19.48 -7.02 13.66
C GLU A 66 19.05 -8.49 13.71
N THR A 67 18.08 -8.87 12.88
CA THR A 67 17.50 -10.21 12.86
C THR A 67 18.08 -11.08 11.75
N TYR A 68 18.20 -10.53 10.53
CA TYR A 68 18.51 -11.32 9.34
C TYR A 68 19.90 -10.99 8.75
N ASN A 69 20.62 -12.03 8.39
CA ASN A 69 21.85 -11.88 7.61
C ASN A 69 21.53 -11.55 6.14
N THR A 70 22.56 -11.41 5.29
CA THR A 70 22.38 -11.07 3.87
C THR A 70 21.46 -12.04 3.13
N PHE A 71 21.54 -13.35 3.42
CA PHE A 71 20.66 -14.34 2.79
C PHE A 71 19.21 -14.17 3.24
N GLY A 72 18.96 -13.97 4.54
CA GLY A 72 17.63 -13.67 5.06
C GLY A 72 17.06 -12.37 4.48
N GLN A 73 17.88 -11.33 4.34
CA GLN A 73 17.47 -10.06 3.72
C GLN A 73 17.13 -10.22 2.23
N VAL A 74 17.78 -11.13 1.48
CA VAL A 74 17.36 -11.47 0.10
C VAL A 74 15.98 -12.13 0.09
N ILE A 75 15.69 -13.02 1.04
CA ILE A 75 14.34 -13.59 1.18
C ILE A 75 13.33 -12.48 1.48
N CYS A 76 13.66 -11.53 2.37
CA CYS A 76 12.82 -10.35 2.65
C CYS A 76 12.51 -9.56 1.37
N MET A 77 13.52 -9.25 0.54
CA MET A 77 13.32 -8.55 -0.74
C MET A 77 12.36 -9.32 -1.66
N ILE A 78 12.50 -10.65 -1.76
CA ILE A 78 11.60 -11.49 -2.58
C ILE A 78 10.16 -11.44 -2.04
N LEU A 79 9.98 -11.51 -0.72
CA LEU A 79 8.65 -11.45 -0.09
C LEU A 79 7.98 -10.10 -0.32
N MET A 80 8.71 -9.00 -0.17
CA MET A 80 8.23 -7.64 -0.47
C MET A 80 7.86 -7.49 -1.96
N GLN A 81 8.66 -8.04 -2.86
CA GLN A 81 8.40 -8.00 -4.30
C GLN A 81 7.13 -8.78 -4.67
N ILE A 82 6.93 -9.98 -4.07
CA ILE A 82 5.71 -10.78 -4.23
C ILE A 82 4.48 -10.01 -3.73
N GLY A 83 4.60 -9.40 -2.57
CA GLY A 83 3.54 -8.58 -1.97
C GLY A 83 3.20 -7.35 -2.81
N GLY A 84 4.21 -6.59 -3.23
CA GLY A 84 4.06 -5.34 -3.98
C GLY A 84 3.45 -5.54 -5.37
N LEU A 85 3.97 -6.46 -6.16
CA LEU A 85 3.44 -6.77 -7.49
C LEU A 85 2.09 -7.50 -7.45
N GLY A 86 1.75 -8.09 -6.32
CA GLY A 86 0.57 -8.93 -6.16
C GLY A 86 0.80 -10.35 -6.68
N LEU A 87 0.56 -11.32 -5.83
CA LEU A 87 0.82 -12.73 -6.10
C LEU A 87 0.10 -13.24 -7.37
N MET A 88 -1.14 -12.78 -7.60
CA MET A 88 -1.90 -13.18 -8.80
C MET A 88 -1.25 -12.70 -10.10
N SER A 89 -0.65 -11.49 -10.08
CA SER A 89 0.08 -10.96 -11.24
C SER A 89 1.32 -11.78 -11.55
N ILE A 90 2.04 -12.23 -10.52
CA ILE A 90 3.23 -13.07 -10.64
C ILE A 90 2.86 -14.44 -11.22
N ILE A 91 1.86 -15.11 -10.64
CA ILE A 91 1.38 -16.40 -11.14
C ILE A 91 0.92 -16.29 -12.60
N ALA A 92 0.16 -15.25 -12.92
CA ALA A 92 -0.30 -15.02 -14.30
C ALA A 92 0.85 -14.78 -15.28
N PHE A 93 1.86 -14.01 -14.85
CA PHE A 93 3.05 -13.77 -15.68
C PHE A 93 3.76 -15.09 -16.05
N PHE A 94 4.07 -15.94 -15.08
CA PHE A 94 4.73 -17.22 -15.31
C PHE A 94 3.86 -18.18 -16.15
N LEU A 95 2.53 -18.22 -15.92
CA LEU A 95 1.64 -19.06 -16.74
C LEU A 95 1.59 -18.61 -18.20
N TYR A 96 1.54 -17.31 -18.45
CA TYR A 96 1.58 -16.77 -19.81
C TYR A 96 2.93 -16.96 -20.49
N ASP A 97 4.02 -16.84 -19.75
CA ASP A 97 5.37 -17.04 -20.31
C ASP A 97 5.62 -18.50 -20.64
N ALA A 98 5.12 -19.43 -19.82
CA ALA A 98 5.12 -20.87 -20.07
C ALA A 98 4.14 -21.32 -21.20
N GLY A 99 3.47 -20.38 -21.86
CA GLY A 99 2.52 -20.69 -22.94
C GLY A 99 1.22 -21.36 -22.50
N LYS A 100 0.96 -21.46 -21.20
CA LYS A 100 -0.26 -22.08 -20.67
C LYS A 100 -1.45 -21.14 -20.78
N LYS A 101 -2.61 -21.68 -21.22
CA LYS A 101 -3.87 -20.93 -21.24
C LYS A 101 -4.42 -20.82 -19.82
N MET A 102 -4.69 -19.59 -19.37
CA MET A 102 -5.43 -19.36 -18.13
C MET A 102 -6.89 -19.73 -18.27
N SER A 103 -7.48 -20.31 -17.22
CA SER A 103 -8.93 -20.51 -17.14
C SER A 103 -9.66 -19.16 -17.10
N LEU A 104 -10.95 -19.15 -17.45
CA LEU A 104 -11.80 -17.95 -17.34
C LEU A 104 -11.85 -17.41 -15.90
N VAL A 105 -11.90 -18.31 -14.93
CA VAL A 105 -11.92 -17.95 -13.49
C VAL A 105 -10.62 -17.30 -13.07
N ASP A 106 -9.46 -17.81 -13.55
CA ASP A 106 -8.15 -17.21 -13.21
C ASP A 106 -7.98 -15.83 -13.87
N LYS A 107 -8.52 -15.64 -15.09
CA LYS A 107 -8.56 -14.32 -15.74
C LYS A 107 -9.38 -13.32 -14.96
N LEU A 108 -10.57 -13.73 -14.47
CA LEU A 108 -11.44 -12.89 -13.63
C LEU A 108 -10.77 -12.56 -12.29
N ALA A 109 -10.08 -13.53 -11.66
CA ALA A 109 -9.30 -13.30 -10.44
C ALA A 109 -8.18 -12.29 -10.66
N LEU A 110 -7.51 -12.37 -11.80
CA LEU A 110 -6.46 -11.43 -12.18
C LEU A 110 -7.04 -10.02 -12.46
N GLN A 111 -8.18 -9.93 -13.13
CA GLN A 111 -8.89 -8.67 -13.38
C GLN A 111 -9.26 -7.99 -12.07
N ASP A 112 -9.83 -8.75 -11.14
CA ASP A 112 -10.22 -8.25 -9.82
C ASP A 112 -9.00 -7.79 -9.00
N SER A 113 -7.93 -8.58 -8.98
CA SER A 113 -6.68 -8.22 -8.27
C SER A 113 -5.98 -6.98 -8.82
N LEU A 114 -6.11 -6.72 -10.12
CA LEU A 114 -5.53 -5.55 -10.81
C LEU A 114 -6.51 -4.36 -10.90
N ASN A 115 -7.73 -4.50 -10.40
CA ASN A 115 -8.82 -3.52 -10.55
C ASN A 115 -9.00 -3.06 -12.02
N ARG A 116 -9.02 -4.02 -12.96
CA ARG A 116 -9.10 -3.72 -14.39
C ARG A 116 -10.32 -4.40 -15.03
N GLU A 117 -11.11 -3.62 -15.77
CA GLU A 117 -12.31 -4.10 -16.46
C GLU A 117 -12.01 -4.65 -17.88
N ASP A 118 -10.93 -4.19 -18.52
CA ASP A 118 -10.58 -4.55 -19.90
C ASP A 118 -9.82 -5.88 -19.99
N GLY A 119 -10.40 -6.86 -20.69
CA GLY A 119 -9.81 -8.19 -20.91
C GLY A 119 -8.75 -8.27 -22.01
N GLN A 120 -8.38 -7.16 -22.66
CA GLN A 120 -7.47 -7.17 -23.81
C GLN A 120 -5.99 -7.11 -23.40
N ASP A 121 -5.17 -7.96 -24.02
CA ASP A 121 -3.69 -7.96 -23.93
C ASP A 121 -3.08 -8.07 -22.52
N PHE A 122 -3.65 -8.90 -21.64
CA PHE A 122 -3.09 -9.13 -20.29
C PHE A 122 -1.60 -9.51 -20.32
N LYS A 123 -1.18 -10.34 -21.26
CA LYS A 123 0.24 -10.74 -21.39
C LYS A 123 1.16 -9.53 -21.59
N LYS A 124 0.78 -8.61 -22.48
CA LYS A 124 1.53 -7.39 -22.75
C LYS A 124 1.52 -6.45 -21.56
N TYR A 125 0.39 -6.34 -20.88
CA TYR A 125 0.24 -5.53 -19.69
C TYR A 125 1.13 -6.03 -18.53
N LEU A 126 1.07 -7.33 -18.18
CA LEU A 126 1.91 -7.94 -17.16
C LEU A 126 3.40 -7.80 -17.49
N LYS A 127 3.80 -8.14 -18.73
CA LYS A 127 5.19 -7.97 -19.17
C LYS A 127 5.66 -6.52 -19.04
N THR A 128 4.77 -5.56 -19.26
CA THR A 128 5.08 -4.15 -19.10
C THR A 128 5.26 -3.79 -17.62
N ILE A 129 4.37 -4.26 -16.73
CA ILE A 129 4.48 -4.05 -15.28
C ILE A 129 5.85 -4.54 -14.80
N PHE A 130 6.17 -5.83 -15.01
CA PHE A 130 7.43 -6.42 -14.56
C PHE A 130 8.65 -5.66 -15.12
N LYS A 131 8.65 -5.37 -16.42
CA LYS A 131 9.74 -4.63 -17.06
C LYS A 131 9.97 -3.26 -16.42
N TYR A 132 8.90 -2.49 -16.16
CA TYR A 132 9.04 -1.15 -15.60
C TYR A 132 9.38 -1.19 -14.11
N THR A 133 8.82 -2.11 -13.36
CA THR A 133 9.17 -2.29 -11.95
C THR A 133 10.66 -2.54 -11.79
N PHE A 134 11.19 -3.61 -12.39
CA PHE A 134 12.62 -3.91 -12.29
C PHE A 134 13.52 -2.83 -12.86
N PHE A 135 13.08 -2.13 -13.92
CA PHE A 135 13.85 -1.03 -14.50
C PHE A 135 13.92 0.18 -13.55
N ILE A 136 12.80 0.57 -12.92
CA ILE A 136 12.76 1.68 -11.97
C ILE A 136 13.54 1.33 -10.72
N GLU A 137 13.35 0.12 -10.17
CA GLU A 137 14.08 -0.36 -8.99
C GLU A 137 15.59 -0.39 -9.24
N PHE A 138 16.02 -0.88 -10.41
CA PHE A 138 17.43 -0.91 -10.78
C PHE A 138 18.04 0.49 -10.88
N ILE A 139 17.38 1.42 -11.58
CA ILE A 139 17.85 2.81 -11.68
C ILE A 139 17.92 3.44 -10.30
N ALA A 140 16.90 3.25 -9.48
CA ALA A 140 16.88 3.80 -8.13
C ALA A 140 17.97 3.20 -7.25
N ALA A 141 18.22 1.89 -7.35
CA ALA A 141 19.32 1.24 -6.64
C ALA A 141 20.69 1.82 -7.05
N VAL A 142 20.90 2.08 -8.34
CA VAL A 142 22.13 2.75 -8.82
C VAL A 142 22.23 4.16 -8.23
N ILE A 143 21.15 4.94 -8.25
CA ILE A 143 21.15 6.31 -7.67
C ILE A 143 21.41 6.25 -6.16
N LEU A 144 20.73 5.37 -5.42
CA LEU A 144 20.93 5.22 -3.97
C LEU A 144 22.31 4.70 -3.61
N SER A 145 22.97 3.94 -4.50
CA SER A 145 24.33 3.46 -4.28
C SER A 145 25.34 4.62 -4.14
N PHE A 146 25.14 5.74 -4.83
CA PHE A 146 25.98 6.93 -4.65
C PHE A 146 25.94 7.50 -3.25
N ARG A 147 24.85 7.26 -2.52
CA ARG A 147 24.71 7.70 -1.13
C ARG A 147 25.20 6.67 -0.12
N PHE A 148 24.87 5.38 -0.32
CA PHE A 148 25.20 4.33 0.65
C PHE A 148 26.60 3.76 0.52
N VAL A 149 27.20 3.74 -0.69
CA VAL A 149 28.57 3.20 -0.88
C VAL A 149 29.64 3.97 -0.12
N PRO A 150 29.66 5.32 -0.10
CA PRO A 150 30.63 6.08 0.69
C PRO A 150 30.53 5.83 2.20
N GLU A 151 29.35 5.53 2.71
CA GLU A 151 29.07 5.38 4.13
C GLU A 151 29.26 3.94 4.63
N LEU A 152 28.76 2.97 3.87
CA LEU A 152 28.68 1.56 4.28
C LEU A 152 29.73 0.65 3.59
N GLY A 153 30.53 1.21 2.66
CA GLY A 153 31.43 0.45 1.80
C GLY A 153 30.70 -0.14 0.58
N THR A 154 31.49 -0.60 -0.43
CA THR A 154 30.95 -0.98 -1.75
C THR A 154 29.92 -2.10 -1.70
N ALA A 155 30.25 -3.24 -1.08
CA ALA A 155 29.36 -4.40 -1.09
C ALA A 155 28.08 -4.17 -0.28
N LYS A 156 28.19 -3.68 0.96
CA LYS A 156 27.05 -3.41 1.84
C LYS A 156 26.22 -2.24 1.32
N GLY A 157 26.87 -1.17 0.81
CA GLY A 157 26.20 0.00 0.28
C GLY A 157 25.33 -0.31 -0.96
N ILE A 158 25.87 -1.09 -1.91
CA ILE A 158 25.10 -1.53 -3.09
C ILE A 158 23.93 -2.41 -2.65
N PHE A 159 24.15 -3.37 -1.75
CA PHE A 159 23.09 -4.26 -1.24
C PHE A 159 21.97 -3.46 -0.56
N THR A 160 22.32 -2.52 0.32
CA THR A 160 21.35 -1.62 0.98
C THR A 160 20.58 -0.78 -0.03
N ALA A 161 21.25 -0.25 -1.07
CA ALA A 161 20.58 0.50 -2.13
C ALA A 161 19.51 -0.34 -2.87
N PHE A 162 19.80 -1.61 -3.18
CA PHE A 162 18.82 -2.52 -3.77
C PHE A 162 17.67 -2.83 -2.82
N PHE A 163 17.97 -3.06 -1.53
CA PHE A 163 16.96 -3.32 -0.51
C PHE A 163 15.98 -2.14 -0.39
N PHE A 164 16.51 -0.92 -0.30
CA PHE A 164 15.71 0.31 -0.26
C PHE A 164 14.90 0.54 -1.53
N ALA A 165 15.50 0.34 -2.70
CA ALA A 165 14.79 0.53 -3.96
C ALA A 165 13.56 -0.38 -4.07
N ILE A 166 13.70 -1.65 -3.72
CA ILE A 166 12.60 -2.63 -3.72
C ILE A 166 11.56 -2.27 -2.64
N SER A 167 12.01 -2.03 -1.42
CA SER A 167 11.12 -1.71 -0.30
C SER A 167 10.29 -0.46 -0.56
N ALA A 168 10.94 0.61 -1.05
CA ALA A 168 10.28 1.88 -1.34
C ALA A 168 9.31 1.81 -2.53
N PHE A 169 9.70 1.15 -3.64
CA PHE A 169 8.83 1.01 -4.80
C PHE A 169 7.63 0.11 -4.52
N CYS A 170 7.84 -0.98 -3.77
CA CYS A 170 6.77 -1.87 -3.32
C CYS A 170 5.90 -1.24 -2.22
N ASN A 171 6.27 -0.11 -1.65
CA ASN A 171 5.64 0.51 -0.48
C ASN A 171 5.66 -0.44 0.74
N ALA A 172 6.77 -1.13 0.98
CA ALA A 172 6.87 -2.16 2.02
C ALA A 172 7.35 -1.62 3.37
N GLY A 173 8.07 -0.47 3.38
CA GLY A 173 8.45 0.22 4.61
C GLY A 173 9.54 -0.43 5.45
N PHE A 174 10.21 -1.44 4.92
CA PHE A 174 11.34 -2.07 5.59
C PHE A 174 12.66 -1.46 5.15
N ASP A 175 13.57 -1.34 6.09
CA ASP A 175 14.96 -0.96 5.87
C ASP A 175 15.92 -1.97 6.52
N ASN A 176 17.19 -1.85 6.20
CA ASN A 176 18.27 -2.65 6.77
C ASN A 176 19.35 -1.77 7.41
N LEU A 177 18.96 -0.58 7.90
CA LEU A 177 19.87 0.35 8.59
C LEU A 177 19.89 0.15 10.11
N GLY A 178 18.78 -0.34 10.69
CA GLY A 178 18.65 -0.57 12.13
C GLY A 178 17.26 -0.29 12.67
N SER A 179 17.15 0.09 13.94
CA SER A 179 15.87 0.31 14.63
C SER A 179 15.23 1.66 14.32
N ASN A 180 15.97 2.64 13.82
CA ASN A 180 15.54 4.04 13.71
C ASN A 180 15.00 4.43 12.32
N SER A 181 14.80 3.49 11.41
CA SER A 181 14.38 3.76 10.04
C SER A 181 15.20 4.89 9.38
N LEU A 182 14.57 5.89 8.79
CA LEU A 182 15.22 7.03 8.16
C LEU A 182 15.34 8.27 9.06
N ILE A 183 15.15 8.16 10.38
CA ILE A 183 15.23 9.32 11.30
C ILE A 183 16.61 9.99 11.21
N ASN A 184 17.70 9.22 11.17
CA ASN A 184 19.04 9.74 11.05
C ASN A 184 19.34 10.42 9.70
N TYR A 185 18.49 10.21 8.69
CA TYR A 185 18.59 10.76 7.34
C TYR A 185 17.45 11.73 7.01
N ALA A 186 16.72 12.19 8.02
CA ALA A 186 15.54 13.04 7.85
C ALA A 186 15.83 14.33 7.05
N THR A 187 17.02 14.90 7.22
CA THR A 187 17.50 16.12 6.56
C THR A 187 18.39 15.87 5.34
N ASP A 188 18.52 14.61 4.90
CA ASP A 188 19.23 14.28 3.65
C ASP A 188 18.27 14.40 2.46
N PRO A 189 18.34 15.49 1.66
CA PRO A 189 17.40 15.72 0.59
C PRO A 189 17.56 14.71 -0.57
N PHE A 190 18.79 14.21 -0.78
CA PHE A 190 19.02 13.24 -1.85
C PHE A 190 18.33 11.91 -1.55
N LEU A 191 18.55 11.34 -0.36
CA LEU A 191 17.96 10.07 0.03
C LEU A 191 16.43 10.18 0.14
N THR A 192 15.94 11.18 0.88
CA THR A 192 14.51 11.35 1.14
C THR A 192 13.71 11.60 -0.14
N LEU A 193 14.21 12.43 -1.09
CA LEU A 193 13.49 12.69 -2.34
C LEU A 193 13.50 11.48 -3.28
N VAL A 194 14.59 10.70 -3.35
CA VAL A 194 14.62 9.47 -4.17
C VAL A 194 13.66 8.43 -3.62
N VAL A 195 13.67 8.20 -2.29
CA VAL A 195 12.74 7.28 -1.64
C VAL A 195 11.29 7.75 -1.81
N ALA A 196 11.01 9.05 -1.58
CA ALA A 196 9.68 9.63 -1.81
C ALA A 196 9.20 9.44 -3.25
N ALA A 197 10.08 9.65 -4.24
CA ALA A 197 9.76 9.44 -5.64
C ALA A 197 9.38 7.96 -5.91
N LEU A 198 10.13 7.00 -5.36
CA LEU A 198 9.82 5.58 -5.50
C LEU A 198 8.47 5.22 -4.91
N ILE A 199 8.17 5.71 -3.70
CA ILE A 199 6.88 5.50 -3.02
C ILE A 199 5.73 6.05 -3.89
N ILE A 200 5.87 7.27 -4.40
CA ILE A 200 4.86 7.89 -5.27
C ILE A 200 4.70 7.07 -6.55
N LEU A 201 5.79 6.67 -7.18
CA LEU A 201 5.79 5.89 -8.42
C LEU A 201 5.11 4.52 -8.23
N GLY A 202 5.40 3.80 -7.17
CA GLY A 202 4.71 2.55 -6.82
C GLY A 202 3.22 2.73 -6.53
N GLY A 203 2.88 3.80 -5.79
CA GLY A 203 1.51 4.08 -5.33
C GLY A 203 0.55 4.68 -6.36
N ILE A 204 1.03 5.22 -7.49
CA ILE A 204 0.18 5.84 -8.52
C ILE A 204 -0.70 4.83 -9.25
N GLY A 205 -0.26 3.59 -9.37
CA GLY A 205 -0.98 2.53 -10.10
C GLY A 205 -0.39 2.24 -11.49
N PHE A 206 -0.29 0.95 -11.80
CA PHE A 206 0.31 0.47 -13.06
C PHE A 206 -0.51 0.87 -14.29
N SER A 207 -1.83 1.03 -14.16
CA SER A 207 -2.70 1.51 -15.23
C SER A 207 -2.35 2.93 -15.66
N VAL A 208 -1.97 3.80 -14.72
CA VAL A 208 -1.53 5.17 -14.98
C VAL A 208 -0.22 5.18 -15.76
N TRP A 209 0.74 4.32 -15.38
CA TRP A 209 1.99 4.14 -16.13
C TRP A 209 1.76 3.72 -17.58
N PHE A 210 0.86 2.77 -17.77
CA PHE A 210 0.51 2.27 -19.10
C PHE A 210 -0.10 3.37 -19.97
N ASP A 211 -0.98 4.19 -19.39
CA ASP A 211 -1.61 5.32 -20.07
C ASP A 211 -0.60 6.43 -20.41
N ILE A 212 0.27 6.80 -19.47
CA ILE A 212 1.34 7.78 -19.68
C ILE A 212 2.24 7.34 -20.85
N LYS A 213 2.67 6.08 -20.84
CA LYS A 213 3.48 5.51 -21.91
C LYS A 213 2.79 5.58 -23.26
N ASN A 214 1.54 5.10 -23.34
CA ASN A 214 0.79 5.06 -24.60
C ASN A 214 0.53 6.49 -25.14
N SER A 215 0.20 7.42 -24.26
CA SER A 215 0.01 8.83 -24.59
C SER A 215 1.31 9.48 -25.11
N TYR A 216 2.46 9.13 -24.52
CA TYR A 216 3.77 9.60 -24.98
C TYR A 216 4.14 9.04 -26.35
N LEU A 217 3.98 7.73 -26.57
CA LEU A 217 4.24 7.10 -27.85
C LEU A 217 3.32 7.65 -28.96
N ALA A 218 2.04 7.87 -28.64
CA ALA A 218 1.08 8.48 -29.58
C ALA A 218 1.43 9.94 -29.90
N MET A 219 2.07 10.67 -28.99
CA MET A 219 2.58 12.01 -29.23
C MET A 219 3.77 12.00 -30.20
N ARG A 220 4.69 11.04 -30.00
CA ARG A 220 5.91 10.90 -30.82
C ARG A 220 5.63 10.38 -32.23
N GLY A 221 4.63 9.49 -32.40
CA GLY A 221 4.24 8.92 -33.71
C GLY A 221 3.34 9.83 -34.57
N SER A 222 2.80 10.93 -34.00
CA SER A 222 1.85 11.81 -34.67
C SER A 222 2.53 12.96 -35.43
N THR A 223 3.30 12.63 -36.46
CA THR A 223 4.00 13.60 -37.32
C THR A 223 3.10 14.29 -38.36
N LYS A 224 1.87 13.81 -38.59
CA LYS A 224 1.00 14.23 -39.73
C LYS A 224 -0.29 15.00 -39.34
N SER A 225 -0.60 15.25 -38.06
CA SER A 225 -1.83 15.94 -37.67
C SER A 225 -1.55 17.42 -37.33
N LYS A 226 -2.20 18.35 -38.04
CA LYS A 226 -2.10 19.82 -37.86
C LYS A 226 -2.57 20.33 -36.49
N LYS A 227 -3.17 19.50 -35.61
CA LYS A 227 -3.54 19.86 -34.23
C LYS A 227 -2.85 18.90 -33.26
N LYS A 228 -1.64 19.23 -32.81
CA LYS A 228 -0.98 18.54 -31.68
C LYS A 228 -1.83 18.76 -30.41
N LYS A 229 -2.65 17.74 -30.05
CA LYS A 229 -3.29 17.76 -28.71
C LYS A 229 -2.18 17.74 -27.67
N SER A 230 -2.24 18.63 -26.68
CA SER A 230 -1.33 18.62 -25.52
C SER A 230 -1.28 17.23 -24.87
N PHE A 231 -0.14 16.82 -24.35
CA PHE A 231 0.08 15.54 -23.64
C PHE A 231 -1.02 15.28 -22.60
N TYR A 232 -1.30 16.28 -21.75
CA TYR A 232 -2.33 16.19 -20.71
C TYR A 232 -3.75 15.90 -21.27
N ARG A 233 -4.09 16.43 -22.46
CA ARG A 233 -5.40 16.18 -23.08
C ARG A 233 -5.56 14.75 -23.62
N ARG A 234 -4.45 14.05 -23.86
CA ARG A 234 -4.43 12.63 -24.36
C ARG A 234 -4.60 11.62 -23.25
N LEU A 235 -4.24 11.96 -21.99
CA LEU A 235 -4.39 11.08 -20.85
C LEU A 235 -5.85 10.71 -20.61
N HIS A 236 -6.08 9.46 -20.22
CA HIS A 236 -7.39 8.97 -19.79
C HIS A 236 -7.91 9.76 -18.58
N TYR A 237 -9.22 9.79 -18.43
CA TYR A 237 -9.89 10.50 -17.33
C TYR A 237 -9.42 10.02 -15.96
N HIS A 238 -9.30 8.70 -15.77
CA HIS A 238 -8.78 8.11 -14.55
C HIS A 238 -7.38 8.64 -14.18
N THR A 239 -6.44 8.62 -15.14
CA THR A 239 -5.07 9.10 -14.95
C THR A 239 -5.03 10.56 -14.52
N LYS A 240 -5.85 11.42 -15.13
CA LYS A 240 -5.94 12.85 -14.76
C LYS A 240 -6.41 13.04 -13.32
N ILE A 241 -7.42 12.26 -12.91
CA ILE A 241 -7.96 12.32 -11.53
C ILE A 241 -6.89 11.86 -10.55
N VAL A 242 -6.24 10.72 -10.81
CA VAL A 242 -5.21 10.18 -9.93
C VAL A 242 -4.06 11.16 -9.73
N LEU A 243 -3.52 11.73 -10.80
CA LEU A 243 -2.43 12.71 -10.71
C LEU A 243 -2.85 13.98 -9.95
N TRP A 244 -4.04 14.49 -10.22
CA TRP A 244 -4.58 15.67 -9.55
C TRP A 244 -4.81 15.44 -8.05
N LEU A 245 -5.45 14.31 -7.68
CA LEU A 245 -5.67 13.92 -6.28
C LEU A 245 -4.36 13.70 -5.54
N THR A 246 -3.41 13.00 -6.18
CA THR A 246 -2.09 12.77 -5.59
C THR A 246 -1.41 14.10 -5.26
N GLY A 247 -1.42 15.07 -6.19
CA GLY A 247 -0.85 16.39 -5.95
C GLY A 247 -1.53 17.16 -4.82
N ILE A 248 -2.87 17.12 -4.75
CA ILE A 248 -3.62 17.78 -3.66
C ILE A 248 -3.31 17.15 -2.32
N ILE A 249 -3.35 15.82 -2.21
CA ILE A 249 -3.10 15.10 -0.96
C ILE A 249 -1.68 15.38 -0.46
N LEU A 250 -0.68 15.35 -1.35
CA LEU A 250 0.70 15.64 -0.99
C LEU A 250 0.87 17.10 -0.53
N LEU A 251 0.30 18.06 -1.26
CA LEU A 251 0.40 19.46 -0.89
C LEU A 251 -0.33 19.76 0.44
N SER A 252 -1.60 19.36 0.55
CA SER A 252 -2.39 19.62 1.75
C SER A 252 -1.82 18.92 2.97
N GLY A 253 -1.39 17.66 2.82
CA GLY A 253 -0.77 16.90 3.91
C GLY A 253 0.52 17.53 4.39
N THR A 254 1.41 17.97 3.47
CA THR A 254 2.65 18.66 3.82
C THR A 254 2.38 19.95 4.60
N VAL A 255 1.44 20.77 4.11
CA VAL A 255 1.09 22.03 4.79
C VAL A 255 0.50 21.79 6.16
N LEU A 256 -0.43 20.82 6.29
CA LEU A 256 -1.05 20.52 7.57
C LEU A 256 -0.04 19.92 8.57
N THR A 257 0.85 19.03 8.14
CA THR A 257 1.94 18.49 8.98
C THR A 257 2.88 19.62 9.43
N LEU A 258 3.23 20.52 8.51
CA LEU A 258 4.08 21.67 8.85
C LEU A 258 3.44 22.56 9.90
N LEU A 259 2.13 22.81 9.80
CA LEU A 259 1.39 23.64 10.77
C LEU A 259 1.28 22.97 12.15
N THR A 260 1.06 21.65 12.20
CA THR A 260 0.87 20.93 13.46
C THR A 260 2.19 20.68 14.20
N GLU A 261 3.31 20.49 13.49
CA GLU A 261 4.62 20.20 14.10
C GLU A 261 5.55 21.42 14.17
N TRP A 262 5.13 22.60 13.70
CA TRP A 262 5.99 23.79 13.54
C TRP A 262 6.79 24.14 14.79
N ASN A 263 6.19 24.04 15.96
CA ASN A 263 6.78 24.42 17.25
C ASN A 263 7.24 23.21 18.09
N ASN A 264 7.19 21.99 17.54
CA ASN A 264 7.58 20.80 18.28
C ASN A 264 9.11 20.62 18.26
N PRO A 265 9.81 20.81 19.39
CA PRO A 265 11.28 20.76 19.47
C PRO A 265 11.82 19.34 19.22
N ASP A 266 11.02 18.30 19.49
CA ASP A 266 11.42 16.90 19.40
C ASP A 266 11.30 16.36 17.97
N THR A 267 10.68 17.15 17.07
CA THR A 267 10.50 16.76 15.66
C THR A 267 11.17 17.75 14.70
N ILE A 268 10.53 18.89 14.40
CA ILE A 268 10.99 19.79 13.34
C ILE A 268 11.34 21.22 13.79
N ALA A 269 11.00 21.65 15.02
CA ALA A 269 11.12 23.07 15.39
C ALA A 269 12.55 23.62 15.25
N ASN A 270 13.55 22.80 15.53
CA ASN A 270 14.97 23.19 15.49
C ASN A 270 15.60 23.10 14.09
N LEU A 271 14.85 22.63 13.07
CA LEU A 271 15.37 22.49 11.71
C LEU A 271 15.25 23.81 10.91
N PRO A 272 16.12 24.03 9.94
CA PRO A 272 15.96 25.11 8.94
C PRO A 272 14.65 24.95 8.16
N PHE A 273 14.12 26.03 7.62
CA PHE A 273 12.82 26.02 6.93
C PHE A 273 12.72 24.98 5.81
N PHE A 274 13.76 24.86 4.97
CA PHE A 274 13.75 23.87 3.88
C PHE A 274 13.73 22.44 4.37
N ASP A 275 14.46 22.13 5.46
CA ASP A 275 14.46 20.80 6.06
C ASP A 275 13.13 20.48 6.74
N LYS A 276 12.48 21.49 7.39
CA LYS A 276 11.10 21.34 7.87
C LYS A 276 10.15 20.91 6.76
N VAL A 277 10.20 21.61 5.63
CA VAL A 277 9.34 21.30 4.47
C VAL A 277 9.66 19.92 3.91
N LEU A 278 10.95 19.55 3.82
CA LEU A 278 11.40 18.25 3.34
C LEU A 278 10.86 17.11 4.21
N VAL A 279 11.03 17.22 5.53
CA VAL A 279 10.55 16.23 6.50
C VAL A 279 9.02 16.11 6.45
N CYS A 280 8.28 17.24 6.46
CA CYS A 280 6.82 17.23 6.37
C CYS A 280 6.30 16.66 5.05
N PHE A 281 6.99 16.94 3.94
CA PHE A 281 6.68 16.36 2.64
C PHE A 281 6.89 14.85 2.67
N PHE A 282 8.03 14.39 3.18
CA PHE A 282 8.32 12.96 3.29
C PHE A 282 7.31 12.24 4.19
N GLN A 283 6.94 12.86 5.35
CA GLN A 283 5.90 12.31 6.23
C GLN A 283 4.57 12.14 5.49
N THR A 284 4.16 13.12 4.71
CA THR A 284 2.94 13.00 3.91
C THR A 284 3.03 11.91 2.84
N VAL A 285 4.21 11.74 2.23
CA VAL A 285 4.46 10.68 1.25
C VAL A 285 4.39 9.31 1.91
N THR A 286 5.05 9.13 3.06
CA THR A 286 5.11 7.83 3.75
C THR A 286 3.74 7.40 4.29
N MET A 287 2.89 8.34 4.72
CA MET A 287 1.50 8.06 5.14
C MET A 287 0.64 7.46 4.01
N ARG A 288 1.07 7.57 2.76
CA ARG A 288 0.41 6.89 1.63
C ARG A 288 0.83 5.42 1.50
N THR A 289 0.90 4.75 2.64
CA THR A 289 1.18 3.32 2.80
C THR A 289 2.59 2.91 2.40
N ALA A 290 3.62 3.64 2.87
CA ALA A 290 5.01 3.33 2.57
C ALA A 290 5.82 2.84 3.78
N GLY A 291 5.55 3.33 5.00
CA GLY A 291 6.08 2.78 6.24
C GLY A 291 7.42 3.32 6.73
N PHE A 292 8.12 4.14 5.95
CA PHE A 292 9.38 4.74 6.40
C PHE A 292 9.13 5.93 7.34
N ALA A 293 9.92 6.03 8.39
CA ALA A 293 9.82 7.10 9.40
C ALA A 293 11.04 8.03 9.34
N THR A 294 10.82 9.35 9.26
CA THR A 294 11.83 10.39 9.42
C THR A 294 11.64 11.21 10.69
N ILE A 295 10.61 10.91 11.48
CA ILE A 295 10.38 11.43 12.83
C ILE A 295 10.00 10.28 13.76
N ASP A 296 10.20 10.48 15.06
CA ASP A 296 9.67 9.58 16.08
C ASP A 296 8.20 9.94 16.36
N TYR A 297 7.29 9.01 16.11
CA TYR A 297 5.85 9.24 16.33
C TYR A 297 5.47 9.28 17.82
N THR A 298 6.35 8.79 18.72
CA THR A 298 6.11 8.89 20.18
C THR A 298 6.25 10.31 20.69
N THR A 299 7.03 11.15 20.00
CA THR A 299 7.26 12.56 20.34
C THR A 299 6.42 13.53 19.50
N ALA A 300 5.71 13.02 18.49
CA ALA A 300 4.85 13.84 17.64
C ALA A 300 3.63 14.38 18.42
N HIS A 301 3.15 15.56 18.04
CA HIS A 301 1.94 16.12 18.64
C HIS A 301 0.74 15.20 18.46
N PRO A 302 -0.17 15.06 19.46
CA PRO A 302 -1.40 14.27 19.32
C PRO A 302 -2.25 14.69 18.11
N THR A 303 -2.29 16.00 17.79
CA THR A 303 -2.98 16.52 16.61
C THR A 303 -2.36 16.00 15.31
N SER A 304 -1.03 15.87 15.26
CA SER A 304 -0.32 15.32 14.11
C SER A 304 -0.59 13.83 13.97
N LEU A 305 -0.63 13.07 15.05
CA LEU A 305 -0.99 11.66 15.03
C LEU A 305 -2.40 11.44 14.48
N LEU A 306 -3.39 12.27 14.87
CA LEU A 306 -4.73 12.24 14.30
C LEU A 306 -4.73 12.60 12.83
N LEU A 307 -3.96 13.62 12.41
CA LEU A 307 -3.80 13.99 11.01
C LEU A 307 -3.21 12.82 10.20
N TYR A 308 -2.19 12.16 10.72
CA TYR A 308 -1.57 10.99 10.10
C TYR A 308 -2.55 9.82 10.00
N CYS A 309 -3.40 9.59 10.99
CA CYS A 309 -4.48 8.60 10.93
C CYS A 309 -5.42 8.86 9.74
N ILE A 310 -5.78 10.11 9.48
CA ILE A 310 -6.61 10.50 8.33
C ILE A 310 -5.84 10.30 7.01
N GLN A 311 -4.56 10.67 6.96
CA GLN A 311 -3.73 10.50 5.77
C GLN A 311 -3.50 9.02 5.44
N MET A 312 -3.25 8.16 6.45
CA MET A 312 -3.10 6.71 6.29
C MET A 312 -4.34 6.04 5.74
N LEU A 313 -5.53 6.50 6.15
CA LEU A 313 -6.79 5.98 5.61
C LEU A 313 -6.91 6.21 4.10
N ILE A 314 -6.38 7.36 3.60
CA ILE A 314 -6.35 7.69 2.18
C ILE A 314 -5.08 7.13 1.56
N GLY A 315 -5.09 5.85 1.18
CA GLY A 315 -3.95 5.15 0.61
C GLY A 315 -3.59 5.58 -0.81
N GLY A 316 -3.00 4.67 -1.57
CA GLY A 316 -2.62 4.93 -2.96
C GLY A 316 -3.76 4.80 -3.96
N SER A 317 -3.41 4.81 -5.25
CA SER A 317 -4.36 4.70 -6.34
C SER A 317 -4.65 3.23 -6.70
N PRO A 318 -5.80 2.94 -7.33
CA PRO A 318 -6.14 1.57 -7.73
C PRO A 318 -5.07 0.95 -8.65
N GLY A 319 -4.77 -0.34 -8.42
CA GLY A 319 -3.81 -1.08 -9.25
C GLY A 319 -2.35 -0.68 -9.04
N GLY A 320 -2.01 -0.05 -7.90
CA GLY A 320 -0.64 0.19 -7.44
C GLY A 320 -0.24 -0.74 -6.30
N THR A 321 0.99 -0.55 -5.79
CA THR A 321 1.56 -1.31 -4.67
C THR A 321 0.96 -0.92 -3.32
N ALA A 322 0.51 0.32 -3.17
CA ALA A 322 -0.05 0.90 -1.96
C ALA A 322 -1.38 0.26 -1.53
N GLY A 323 -1.61 0.15 -0.20
CA GLY A 323 -2.83 -0.37 0.41
C GLY A 323 -3.90 0.69 0.71
N GLY A 324 -4.66 0.52 1.78
CA GLY A 324 -5.67 1.44 2.27
C GLY A 324 -6.86 1.68 1.36
N VAL A 325 -7.74 2.62 1.74
CA VAL A 325 -8.83 3.09 0.90
C VAL A 325 -8.25 3.85 -0.30
N LYS A 326 -8.56 3.39 -1.51
CA LYS A 326 -7.98 3.99 -2.71
C LYS A 326 -8.39 5.45 -2.88
N THR A 327 -7.47 6.29 -3.37
CA THR A 327 -7.72 7.73 -3.58
C THR A 327 -9.00 8.00 -4.38
N THR A 328 -9.27 7.21 -5.43
CA THR A 328 -10.49 7.34 -6.23
C THR A 328 -11.74 6.90 -5.48
N THR A 329 -11.65 5.86 -4.62
CA THR A 329 -12.75 5.44 -3.75
C THR A 329 -13.11 6.55 -2.76
N PHE A 330 -12.11 7.16 -2.12
CA PHE A 330 -12.31 8.30 -1.23
C PHE A 330 -12.97 9.48 -1.94
N LEU A 331 -12.49 9.84 -3.14
CA LEU A 331 -13.14 10.89 -3.96
C LEU A 331 -14.61 10.58 -4.23
N VAL A 332 -14.93 9.34 -4.62
CA VAL A 332 -16.32 8.94 -4.93
C VAL A 332 -17.21 9.06 -3.69
N VAL A 333 -16.71 8.69 -2.50
CA VAL A 333 -17.44 8.88 -1.22
C VAL A 333 -17.70 10.35 -0.95
N LEU A 334 -16.71 11.23 -1.11
CA LEU A 334 -16.90 12.67 -0.92
C LEU A 334 -17.92 13.26 -1.93
N LEU A 335 -17.86 12.83 -3.18
CA LEU A 335 -18.80 13.28 -4.21
C LEU A 335 -20.21 12.76 -3.97
N PHE A 336 -20.35 11.55 -3.43
CA PHE A 336 -21.64 11.01 -3.02
C PHE A 336 -22.24 11.84 -1.88
N ILE A 337 -21.47 12.07 -0.80
CA ILE A 337 -21.92 12.93 0.32
C ILE A 337 -22.35 14.31 -0.20
N ARG A 338 -21.51 14.91 -1.05
CA ARG A 338 -21.83 16.19 -1.65
C ARG A 338 -23.16 16.14 -2.45
N SER A 339 -23.37 15.08 -3.25
CA SER A 339 -24.59 14.97 -4.06
C SER A 339 -25.85 14.86 -3.21
N GLU A 340 -25.76 14.16 -2.07
CA GLU A 340 -26.86 14.05 -1.11
C GLU A 340 -27.13 15.38 -0.38
N VAL A 341 -26.09 16.06 0.10
CA VAL A 341 -26.21 17.36 0.80
C VAL A 341 -26.81 18.44 -0.08
N TYR A 342 -26.51 18.43 -1.39
CA TYR A 342 -27.03 19.42 -2.35
C TYR A 342 -28.23 18.91 -3.16
N ASP A 343 -28.86 17.80 -2.78
CA ASP A 343 -29.99 17.16 -3.47
C ASP A 343 -29.78 17.04 -4.99
N GLN A 344 -28.59 16.62 -5.38
CA GLN A 344 -28.24 16.49 -6.80
C GLN A 344 -28.75 15.14 -7.34
N ARG A 345 -29.54 15.16 -8.42
CA ARG A 345 -30.04 13.95 -9.07
C ARG A 345 -28.96 13.00 -9.58
N MET A 346 -27.75 13.48 -9.78
CA MET A 346 -26.63 12.72 -10.35
C MET A 346 -25.31 13.08 -9.67
N ILE A 347 -24.53 12.04 -9.34
CA ILE A 347 -23.17 12.23 -8.90
C ILE A 347 -22.31 12.55 -10.13
N GLN A 348 -21.67 13.72 -10.15
CA GLN A 348 -20.86 14.15 -11.28
C GLN A 348 -19.55 14.80 -10.83
N PHE A 349 -18.51 14.62 -11.64
CA PHE A 349 -17.23 15.27 -11.46
C PHE A 349 -16.60 15.62 -12.81
N ARG A 350 -16.24 16.89 -13.01
CA ARG A 350 -15.64 17.41 -14.26
C ARG A 350 -16.33 16.90 -15.52
N ASN A 351 -17.63 17.10 -15.65
CA ASN A 351 -18.47 16.72 -16.79
C ASN A 351 -18.61 15.21 -17.04
N HIS A 352 -18.27 14.35 -16.07
CA HIS A 352 -18.49 12.91 -16.14
C HIS A 352 -19.42 12.47 -15.02
N ARG A 353 -20.37 11.61 -15.38
CA ARG A 353 -21.30 10.99 -14.42
C ARG A 353 -20.65 9.76 -13.76
N ILE A 354 -20.78 9.65 -12.45
CA ILE A 354 -20.42 8.47 -11.67
C ILE A 354 -21.69 7.64 -11.47
N SER A 355 -21.61 6.32 -11.73
CA SER A 355 -22.75 5.44 -11.54
C SER A 355 -23.09 5.26 -10.07
N GLN A 356 -24.38 5.08 -9.75
CA GLN A 356 -24.81 4.77 -8.39
C GLN A 356 -24.24 3.43 -7.87
N GLU A 357 -23.96 2.51 -8.78
CA GLU A 357 -23.29 1.24 -8.43
C GLU A 357 -21.87 1.47 -7.93
N MET A 358 -21.08 2.34 -8.61
CA MET A 358 -19.75 2.72 -8.15
C MET A 358 -19.79 3.43 -6.80
N ALA A 359 -20.76 4.32 -6.59
CA ALA A 359 -20.94 5.01 -5.31
C ALA A 359 -21.27 4.03 -4.17
N ARG A 360 -22.21 3.09 -4.39
CA ARG A 360 -22.51 2.04 -3.41
C ARG A 360 -21.31 1.18 -3.08
N LYS A 361 -20.53 0.75 -4.08
CA LYS A 361 -19.29 -0.01 -3.86
C LYS A 361 -18.28 0.79 -3.04
N ALA A 362 -18.09 2.07 -3.36
CA ALA A 362 -17.17 2.96 -2.64
C ALA A 362 -17.58 3.14 -1.17
N LEU A 363 -18.86 3.40 -0.90
CA LEU A 363 -19.40 3.48 0.45
C LEU A 363 -19.25 2.18 1.23
N THR A 364 -19.56 1.03 0.60
CA THR A 364 -19.36 -0.29 1.24
C THR A 364 -17.92 -0.49 1.66
N ILE A 365 -16.96 -0.18 0.78
CA ILE A 365 -15.52 -0.29 1.10
C ILE A 365 -15.19 0.61 2.29
N PHE A 366 -15.60 1.88 2.27
CA PHE A 366 -15.30 2.85 3.31
C PHE A 366 -15.90 2.42 4.66
N ILE A 367 -17.17 2.02 4.69
CA ILE A 367 -17.85 1.55 5.92
C ILE A 367 -17.15 0.32 6.48
N VAL A 368 -16.79 -0.66 5.64
CA VAL A 368 -16.12 -1.89 6.10
C VAL A 368 -14.73 -1.56 6.69
N PHE A 369 -13.94 -0.67 6.05
CA PHE A 369 -12.68 -0.22 6.62
C PHE A 369 -12.88 0.44 8.00
N THR A 370 -13.83 1.36 8.11
CA THR A 370 -14.14 2.06 9.37
C THR A 370 -14.58 1.08 10.47
N THR A 371 -15.46 0.13 10.12
CA THR A 371 -15.93 -0.88 11.08
C THR A 371 -14.79 -1.79 11.56
N LEU A 372 -13.90 -2.21 10.65
CA LEU A 372 -12.72 -2.99 11.01
C LEU A 372 -11.79 -2.20 11.94
N ILE A 373 -11.53 -0.93 11.65
CA ILE A 373 -10.68 -0.07 12.50
C ILE A 373 -11.29 0.03 13.90
N LEU A 374 -12.55 0.44 14.02
CA LEU A 374 -13.21 0.64 15.32
C LEU A 374 -13.29 -0.67 16.12
N GLY A 375 -13.68 -1.77 15.45
CA GLY A 375 -13.74 -3.09 16.09
C GLY A 375 -12.37 -3.57 16.58
N SER A 376 -11.32 -3.29 15.82
CA SER A 376 -9.96 -3.70 16.18
C SER A 376 -9.35 -2.84 17.26
N VAL A 377 -9.62 -1.54 17.28
CA VAL A 377 -9.25 -0.65 18.41
C VAL A 377 -9.89 -1.17 19.70
N PHE A 378 -11.18 -1.54 19.66
CA PHE A 378 -11.86 -2.11 20.82
C PHE A 378 -11.20 -3.42 21.28
N LEU A 379 -10.90 -4.34 20.36
CA LEU A 379 -10.25 -5.60 20.70
C LEU A 379 -8.83 -5.40 21.26
N LEU A 380 -8.03 -4.51 20.68
CA LEU A 380 -6.69 -4.20 21.17
C LEU A 380 -6.73 -3.53 22.56
N SER A 381 -7.71 -2.65 22.80
CA SER A 381 -7.88 -2.06 24.13
C SER A 381 -8.27 -3.07 25.21
N LEU A 382 -8.83 -4.23 24.83
CA LEU A 382 -9.09 -5.34 25.77
C LEU A 382 -7.86 -6.21 26.00
N THR A 383 -7.03 -6.43 24.97
CA THR A 383 -5.84 -7.29 25.06
C THR A 383 -4.64 -6.56 25.64
N ASP A 384 -4.53 -5.27 25.41
CA ASP A 384 -3.41 -4.41 25.78
C ASP A 384 -3.94 -3.11 26.43
N PRO A 385 -4.54 -3.20 27.65
CA PRO A 385 -5.24 -2.08 28.28
C PRO A 385 -4.32 -0.91 28.68
N ASP A 386 -3.03 -1.17 28.85
CA ASP A 386 -2.04 -0.15 29.23
C ASP A 386 -1.61 0.72 28.02
N ALA A 387 -1.96 0.33 26.79
CA ALA A 387 -1.61 1.07 25.59
C ALA A 387 -2.46 2.34 25.46
N PRO A 388 -1.85 3.54 25.21
CA PRO A 388 -2.60 4.76 24.98
C PRO A 388 -3.56 4.61 23.79
N LEU A 389 -4.83 5.01 23.97
CA LEU A 389 -5.87 4.85 22.95
C LEU A 389 -5.48 5.46 21.59
N LEU A 390 -4.79 6.61 21.59
CA LEU A 390 -4.35 7.25 20.36
C LEU A 390 -3.29 6.42 19.63
N TYR A 391 -2.36 5.77 20.35
CA TYR A 391 -1.36 4.89 19.76
C TYR A 391 -2.01 3.61 19.25
N THR A 392 -2.98 3.06 19.98
CA THR A 392 -3.77 1.90 19.54
C THR A 392 -4.54 2.20 18.25
N LEU A 393 -5.15 3.38 18.13
CA LEU A 393 -5.83 3.83 16.92
C LEU A 393 -4.83 3.99 15.76
N PHE A 394 -3.67 4.63 16.00
CA PHE A 394 -2.62 4.83 15.01
C PHE A 394 -2.10 3.50 14.46
N GLU A 395 -1.78 2.56 15.35
CA GLU A 395 -1.29 1.22 15.03
C GLU A 395 -2.32 0.41 14.22
N THR A 396 -3.59 0.45 14.66
CA THR A 396 -4.69 -0.26 14.00
C THR A 396 -4.90 0.25 12.58
N ILE A 397 -4.91 1.57 12.38
CA ILE A 397 -5.06 2.17 11.05
C ILE A 397 -3.84 1.83 10.19
N SER A 398 -2.64 1.92 10.75
CA SER A 398 -1.40 1.55 10.07
C SER A 398 -1.44 0.10 9.59
N ALA A 399 -1.91 -0.83 10.42
CA ALA A 399 -2.03 -2.24 10.07
C ALA A 399 -3.11 -2.50 8.99
N VAL A 400 -4.35 -2.00 9.20
CA VAL A 400 -5.47 -2.21 8.26
C VAL A 400 -5.23 -1.55 6.91
N CYS A 401 -4.63 -0.36 6.91
CA CYS A 401 -4.31 0.35 5.66
C CYS A 401 -2.97 -0.08 5.07
N THR A 402 -2.24 -1.00 5.72
CA THR A 402 -0.92 -1.50 5.33
C THR A 402 0.08 -0.36 5.09
N VAL A 403 0.24 0.51 6.10
CA VAL A 403 1.12 1.69 6.05
C VAL A 403 2.50 1.40 6.62
N GLY A 404 2.56 0.80 7.83
CA GLY A 404 3.80 0.33 8.43
C GLY A 404 4.48 1.27 9.42
N VAL A 405 3.93 2.45 9.64
CA VAL A 405 4.41 3.35 10.70
C VAL A 405 3.85 2.93 12.06
N THR A 406 4.65 3.06 13.09
CA THR A 406 4.27 2.73 14.48
C THR A 406 4.74 3.81 15.45
N ALA A 407 3.96 4.05 16.50
CA ALA A 407 4.39 4.82 17.66
C ALA A 407 5.07 3.89 18.69
N ASN A 408 5.96 3.00 18.24
CA ASN A 408 6.67 1.97 19.01
C ASN A 408 5.74 1.01 19.79
N LEU A 409 4.48 0.87 19.37
CA LEU A 409 3.52 -0.01 20.02
C LEU A 409 3.67 -1.48 19.58
N THR A 410 3.95 -1.75 18.29
CA THR A 410 4.05 -3.12 17.74
C THR A 410 4.95 -4.06 18.55
N PRO A 411 6.19 -3.68 18.96
CA PRO A 411 7.06 -4.58 19.72
C PRO A 411 6.51 -4.92 21.10
N THR A 412 5.79 -3.99 21.73
CA THR A 412 5.31 -4.09 23.12
C THR A 412 3.96 -4.79 23.26
N LEU A 413 3.22 -4.97 22.15
CA LEU A 413 1.93 -5.64 22.16
C LEU A 413 2.00 -7.06 22.72
N SER A 414 0.94 -7.46 23.40
CA SER A 414 0.72 -8.83 23.83
C SER A 414 0.71 -9.82 22.65
N PHE A 415 0.82 -11.11 22.95
CA PHE A 415 0.74 -12.15 21.91
C PHE A 415 -0.59 -12.07 21.14
N LEU A 416 -1.71 -11.84 21.81
CA LEU A 416 -3.02 -11.69 21.18
C LEU A 416 -3.10 -10.41 20.37
N GLY A 417 -2.57 -9.30 20.89
CA GLY A 417 -2.48 -8.03 20.16
C GLY A 417 -1.71 -8.17 18.83
N LYS A 418 -0.57 -8.86 18.85
CA LYS A 418 0.21 -9.15 17.65
C LYS A 418 -0.57 -10.01 16.63
N ILE A 419 -1.36 -10.99 17.09
CA ILE A 419 -2.23 -11.79 16.20
C ILE A 419 -3.29 -10.89 15.55
N ILE A 420 -3.92 -10.01 16.32
CA ILE A 420 -4.91 -9.06 15.77
C ILE A 420 -4.27 -8.21 14.69
N ILE A 421 -3.10 -7.63 14.94
CA ILE A 421 -2.38 -6.81 13.95
C ILE A 421 -2.03 -7.64 12.69
N MET A 422 -1.55 -8.88 12.82
CA MET A 422 -1.29 -9.76 11.66
C MET A 422 -2.54 -10.00 10.82
N LEU A 423 -3.68 -10.26 11.46
CA LEU A 423 -4.95 -10.44 10.75
C LEU A 423 -5.39 -9.16 10.03
N LEU A 424 -5.20 -8.00 10.65
CA LEU A 424 -5.52 -6.71 10.06
C LEU A 424 -4.67 -6.41 8.83
N MET A 425 -3.36 -6.65 8.89
CA MET A 425 -2.47 -6.52 7.74
C MET A 425 -2.90 -7.43 6.58
N PHE A 426 -3.24 -8.68 6.87
CA PHE A 426 -3.70 -9.65 5.88
C PHE A 426 -5.04 -9.22 5.23
N ILE A 427 -6.03 -8.82 6.05
CA ILE A 427 -7.33 -8.35 5.57
C ILE A 427 -7.18 -7.07 4.75
N GLY A 428 -6.36 -6.13 5.23
CA GLY A 428 -6.07 -4.87 4.55
C GLY A 428 -5.47 -5.06 3.16
N ARG A 429 -4.51 -6.00 3.03
CA ARG A 429 -3.83 -6.28 1.76
C ARG A 429 -4.72 -6.94 0.72
N ILE A 430 -5.46 -7.97 1.10
CA ILE A 430 -6.37 -8.68 0.19
C ILE A 430 -7.55 -7.80 -0.20
N GLY A 431 -7.92 -6.90 0.68
CA GLY A 431 -9.12 -6.05 0.61
C GLY A 431 -10.24 -6.61 1.48
N PRO A 432 -10.77 -5.81 2.41
CA PRO A 432 -11.77 -6.27 3.39
C PRO A 432 -13.03 -6.86 2.75
N VAL A 433 -13.50 -6.26 1.66
CA VAL A 433 -14.70 -6.76 0.93
C VAL A 433 -14.41 -8.11 0.28
N THR A 434 -13.21 -8.31 -0.28
CA THR A 434 -12.79 -9.60 -0.86
C THR A 434 -12.74 -10.69 0.20
N VAL A 435 -12.24 -10.37 1.40
CA VAL A 435 -12.22 -11.30 2.53
C VAL A 435 -13.63 -11.65 2.96
N LEU A 436 -14.53 -10.68 3.15
CA LEU A 436 -15.94 -10.94 3.49
C LEU A 436 -16.64 -11.81 2.44
N LEU A 437 -16.40 -11.56 1.15
CA LEU A 437 -16.94 -12.37 0.06
C LEU A 437 -16.38 -13.80 0.04
N SER A 438 -15.17 -14.03 0.58
CA SER A 438 -14.61 -15.37 0.67
C SER A 438 -15.38 -16.30 1.63
N PHE A 439 -16.01 -15.73 2.66
CA PHE A 439 -16.86 -16.45 3.60
C PHE A 439 -18.31 -16.57 3.11
N SER A 440 -18.72 -15.76 2.13
CA SER A 440 -20.08 -15.80 1.59
C SER A 440 -20.26 -16.97 0.63
N ASN A 441 -21.04 -17.96 1.02
CA ASN A 441 -21.53 -19.02 0.11
C ASN A 441 -22.65 -18.44 -0.75
N ARG A 442 -22.32 -17.62 -1.76
CA ARG A 442 -23.30 -17.17 -2.74
C ARG A 442 -23.79 -18.35 -3.58
N LYS A 443 -24.80 -19.06 -3.11
CA LYS A 443 -25.77 -19.70 -3.99
C LYS A 443 -26.62 -18.58 -4.56
N ASN A 444 -26.22 -18.01 -5.68
CA ASN A 444 -27.04 -17.07 -6.43
C ASN A 444 -28.28 -17.81 -6.97
N LYS A 445 -29.35 -17.82 -6.18
CA LYS A 445 -30.70 -17.76 -6.69
C LYS A 445 -31.21 -16.37 -6.28
N ALA A 446 -30.82 -15.34 -7.01
CA ALA A 446 -31.60 -14.12 -7.06
C ALA A 446 -32.95 -14.50 -7.72
N LEU A 447 -33.89 -14.87 -6.91
CA LEU A 447 -35.28 -14.71 -7.26
C LEU A 447 -35.48 -13.21 -7.42
N ASP A 448 -35.82 -12.75 -8.62
CA ASP A 448 -36.24 -11.37 -8.94
C ASP A 448 -37.61 -11.07 -8.25
N MET A 449 -37.71 -11.36 -6.95
CA MET A 449 -38.84 -10.98 -6.15
C MET A 449 -38.73 -9.51 -5.80
N LYS A 450 -39.64 -8.71 -6.36
CA LYS A 450 -39.80 -7.31 -5.96
C LYS A 450 -40.66 -7.29 -4.70
N TYR A 451 -40.04 -6.98 -3.55
CA TYR A 451 -40.78 -6.73 -2.31
C TYR A 451 -41.41 -5.34 -2.32
N ALA A 452 -42.52 -5.18 -1.58
CA ALA A 452 -43.13 -3.89 -1.34
C ALA A 452 -42.15 -2.94 -0.61
N LYS A 453 -42.26 -1.63 -0.89
CA LYS A 453 -41.46 -0.63 -0.19
C LYS A 453 -41.86 -0.55 1.28
N ALA A 454 -40.88 -0.70 2.18
CA ALA A 454 -41.13 -0.48 3.61
C ALA A 454 -41.22 1.03 3.89
N PRO A 455 -42.24 1.50 4.59
CA PRO A 455 -42.38 2.92 5.01
C PRO A 455 -41.52 3.17 6.25
N LEU A 456 -40.18 3.25 6.05
CA LEU A 456 -39.24 3.60 7.13
C LEU A 456 -38.96 5.09 7.08
N ILE A 457 -39.02 5.72 8.26
CA ILE A 457 -38.61 7.11 8.45
C ILE A 457 -37.10 7.10 8.74
N ILE A 458 -36.33 7.85 7.94
CA ILE A 458 -34.90 8.05 8.13
C ILE A 458 -34.75 9.50 8.60
N GLY A 459 -34.03 9.71 9.73
CA GLY A 459 -33.81 11.01 10.33
C GLY A 459 -32.88 11.92 9.53
#